data_23450891873197b033a390d8aeb8f649
#
_entry.id   23450891873197b033a390d8aeb8f649
#
_cell.length_a   1.000
_cell.length_b   1.000
_cell.length_c   1.000
_cell.angle_alpha   90.00
_cell.angle_beta   90.00
_cell.angle_gamma   90.00
#
_symmetry.space_group_name_H-M   'P 1'
#
loop_
_entity.id
_entity.type
_entity.pdbx_description
1 polymer ?
#
loop_
_entity_poly.entity_id
_entity_poly.type
_entity_poly.pdbx_seq_one_letter_code
_entity_poly.pdbx_strand_id
1 'polypeptide(L)'
;MKRIYVFLPAAALLLAAACSPSQPAAESDFTRFVDPKIGTGGHGHVFVGANVPFGMVQVGPTSIPQEWDWVSGYHRSDSTVIGFSHTHLSGTGIGDLFDVTVMPVVGEVTYARGTEDDPSSGLWSYADRTREIVRPGYYSVPLTRYGVTAEMTATSRVGLHRYTFPASDAAAVVFDLENGGCWDKATDTGFRFSDDSTRISGWRYSTGWARDQRVYFAAEFSKPFAKFETVGDKYARASFSTTDGEQLLVKVALSPVSVEGAETNLAAELPEWDFEATAAAADKAWNDELSKVKIATEDETAKRIFYTALYHTMVAPSVFCDVNGDYRGSDYEIHRAPGFTNYTTFSLWDTYRAAMPLMTILHP
;
A
#
# COMPACT_ATOMS: atom_id res chain seq x y z
N MET A 1 -5.73 -4.32 98.31
CA MET A 1 -5.28 -4.00 96.92
C MET A 1 -5.64 -5.19 96.00
N LYS A 2 -6.74 -5.09 95.25
CA LYS A 2 -7.21 -6.11 94.31
C LYS A 2 -6.80 -5.68 92.92
N ARG A 3 -5.97 -6.45 92.25
CA ARG A 3 -5.58 -6.26 90.80
C ARG A 3 -6.66 -6.92 89.95
N ILE A 4 -7.26 -6.13 89.05
CA ILE A 4 -8.22 -6.55 88.07
C ILE A 4 -7.39 -6.81 86.76
N TYR A 5 -7.45 -8.02 86.24
CA TYR A 5 -6.92 -8.36 84.93
C TYR A 5 -8.06 -8.22 83.92
N VAL A 6 -7.85 -7.35 82.93
CA VAL A 6 -8.75 -7.20 81.79
C VAL A 6 -8.19 -8.10 80.65
N PHE A 7 -8.96 -9.10 80.23
CA PHE A 7 -8.71 -9.88 79.09
C PHE A 7 -9.33 -9.16 77.87
N LEU A 8 -8.50 -8.77 76.85
CA LEU A 8 -8.96 -8.38 75.56
C LEU A 8 -9.01 -9.62 74.62
N PRO A 9 -10.12 -9.85 73.93
CA PRO A 9 -10.13 -10.89 72.90
C PRO A 9 -9.50 -10.36 71.62
N ALA A 10 -8.47 -11.09 71.10
CA ALA A 10 -7.89 -10.85 69.78
C ALA A 10 -8.89 -11.28 68.70
N ALA A 11 -9.46 -10.32 68.01
CA ALA A 11 -10.26 -10.57 66.78
C ALA A 11 -9.32 -10.88 65.63
N ALA A 12 -9.29 -12.12 65.17
CA ALA A 12 -8.60 -12.51 63.96
C ALA A 12 -9.41 -12.05 62.76
N LEU A 13 -8.94 -11.00 62.06
CA LEU A 13 -9.44 -10.63 60.71
C LEU A 13 -8.92 -11.65 59.68
N LEU A 14 -9.78 -12.53 59.22
CA LEU A 14 -9.59 -13.32 58.02
C LEU A 14 -9.75 -12.42 56.81
N LEU A 15 -8.65 -11.97 56.19
CA LEU A 15 -8.64 -11.38 54.85
C LEU A 15 -8.96 -12.51 53.83
N ALA A 16 -10.23 -12.57 53.43
CA ALA A 16 -10.60 -13.31 52.23
C ALA A 16 -10.04 -12.56 51.01
N ALA A 17 -8.89 -13.02 50.49
CA ALA A 17 -8.42 -12.61 49.17
C ALA A 17 -9.42 -13.14 48.13
N ALA A 18 -10.34 -12.27 47.71
CA ALA A 18 -11.19 -12.51 46.57
C ALA A 18 -10.28 -12.56 45.34
N CYS A 19 -9.95 -13.77 44.84
CA CYS A 19 -9.46 -13.95 43.50
C CYS A 19 -10.59 -13.55 42.53
N SER A 20 -10.61 -12.26 42.14
CA SER A 20 -11.37 -11.87 40.97
C SER A 20 -10.72 -12.58 39.78
N PRO A 21 -11.48 -13.29 38.94
CA PRO A 21 -10.93 -13.81 37.70
C PRO A 21 -10.38 -12.61 36.92
N SER A 22 -9.08 -12.64 36.61
CA SER A 22 -8.48 -11.64 35.73
C SER A 22 -9.26 -11.69 34.43
N GLN A 23 -9.99 -10.63 34.12
CA GLN A 23 -10.53 -10.47 32.75
C GLN A 23 -9.32 -10.63 31.79
N PRO A 24 -9.44 -11.47 30.76
CA PRO A 24 -8.41 -11.55 29.75
C PRO A 24 -8.13 -10.13 29.27
N ALA A 25 -6.86 -9.75 29.18
CA ALA A 25 -6.46 -8.46 28.63
C ALA A 25 -7.20 -8.26 27.32
N ALA A 26 -7.89 -7.13 27.16
CA ALA A 26 -8.64 -6.86 25.94
C ALA A 26 -7.66 -6.97 24.75
N GLU A 27 -8.03 -7.70 23.73
CA GLU A 27 -7.25 -7.80 22.49
C GLU A 27 -6.99 -6.37 21.99
N SER A 28 -5.72 -6.04 21.78
CA SER A 28 -5.30 -4.71 21.34
C SER A 28 -4.66 -4.73 19.94
N ASP A 29 -4.36 -5.91 19.41
CA ASP A 29 -3.74 -6.13 18.10
C ASP A 29 -4.71 -6.92 17.21
N PHE A 30 -5.45 -6.20 16.39
CA PHE A 30 -6.44 -6.77 15.45
C PHE A 30 -5.85 -7.03 14.07
N THR A 31 -4.77 -6.32 13.70
CA THR A 31 -4.09 -6.50 12.40
C THR A 31 -3.49 -7.89 12.26
N ARG A 32 -3.13 -8.55 13.36
CA ARG A 32 -2.61 -9.94 13.37
C ARG A 32 -3.60 -10.98 12.81
N PHE A 33 -4.91 -10.68 12.84
CA PHE A 33 -5.93 -11.57 12.29
C PHE A 33 -6.14 -11.40 10.79
N VAL A 34 -5.65 -10.32 10.20
CA VAL A 34 -5.84 -10.03 8.78
C VAL A 34 -4.87 -10.86 7.94
N ASP A 35 -5.41 -11.61 6.98
CA ASP A 35 -4.65 -12.25 5.91
C ASP A 35 -5.03 -11.63 4.56
N PRO A 36 -4.30 -10.60 4.08
CA PRO A 36 -4.65 -9.91 2.84
C PRO A 36 -4.62 -10.80 1.60
N LYS A 37 -4.07 -12.02 1.69
CA LYS A 37 -4.06 -12.99 0.59
C LYS A 37 -5.36 -13.79 0.43
N ILE A 38 -6.31 -13.68 1.36
CA ILE A 38 -7.65 -14.27 1.19
C ILE A 38 -8.35 -13.55 0.03
N GLY A 39 -8.83 -14.32 -0.95
CA GLY A 39 -9.50 -13.79 -2.14
C GLY A 39 -8.58 -13.48 -3.33
N THR A 40 -7.27 -13.79 -3.27
CA THR A 40 -6.32 -13.52 -4.36
C THR A 40 -6.20 -14.64 -5.39
N GLY A 41 -6.98 -15.71 -5.26
CA GLY A 41 -7.03 -16.81 -6.23
C GLY A 41 -8.38 -16.91 -6.92
N GLY A 42 -8.42 -17.55 -8.08
CA GLY A 42 -9.61 -17.63 -8.93
C GLY A 42 -10.14 -16.24 -9.27
N HIS A 43 -11.43 -16.03 -9.20
CA HIS A 43 -12.11 -14.77 -9.55
C HIS A 43 -12.23 -13.78 -8.36
N GLY A 44 -11.28 -13.79 -7.41
CA GLY A 44 -11.42 -12.97 -6.20
C GLY A 44 -11.08 -11.50 -6.40
N HIS A 45 -10.14 -11.17 -7.29
CA HIS A 45 -9.73 -9.80 -7.67
C HIS A 45 -9.37 -8.90 -6.47
N VAL A 46 -8.62 -9.44 -5.51
CA VAL A 46 -8.25 -8.74 -4.28
C VAL A 46 -6.86 -8.13 -4.40
N PHE A 47 -6.74 -6.86 -4.07
CA PHE A 47 -5.46 -6.16 -3.96
C PHE A 47 -4.56 -6.77 -2.88
N VAL A 48 -3.27 -6.88 -3.18
CA VAL A 48 -2.20 -7.21 -2.24
C VAL A 48 -1.13 -6.13 -2.31
N GLY A 49 -0.78 -5.57 -1.16
CA GLY A 49 0.24 -4.53 -1.07
C GLY A 49 0.18 -3.78 0.24
N ALA A 50 0.80 -2.61 0.26
CA ALA A 50 0.79 -1.71 1.39
C ALA A 50 -0.11 -0.50 1.11
N ASN A 51 -0.99 -0.20 2.04
CA ASN A 51 -1.86 0.96 2.05
C ASN A 51 -2.29 1.27 3.49
N VAL A 52 -2.93 2.41 3.69
CA VAL A 52 -3.68 2.73 4.92
C VAL A 52 -5.18 2.68 4.63
N PRO A 53 -6.07 2.63 5.65
CA PRO A 53 -7.50 2.64 5.43
C PRO A 53 -7.91 3.79 4.51
N PHE A 54 -8.63 3.48 3.43
CA PHE A 54 -9.09 4.43 2.41
C PHE A 54 -7.98 5.29 1.75
N GLY A 55 -6.71 4.87 1.83
CA GLY A 55 -5.59 5.63 1.26
C GLY A 55 -5.67 5.75 -0.27
N MET A 56 -5.24 6.89 -0.82
CA MET A 56 -5.07 7.09 -2.26
C MET A 56 -4.01 6.14 -2.82
N VAL A 57 -2.90 5.99 -2.11
CA VAL A 57 -1.83 5.09 -2.49
C VAL A 57 -2.14 3.67 -2.02
N GLN A 58 -2.11 2.77 -2.98
CA GLN A 58 -2.22 1.33 -2.81
C GLN A 58 -1.04 0.69 -3.53
N VAL A 59 0.14 0.71 -2.88
CA VAL A 59 1.37 0.24 -3.51
C VAL A 59 1.52 -1.26 -3.35
N GLY A 60 1.59 -1.96 -4.48
CA GLY A 60 1.69 -3.42 -4.48
C GLY A 60 2.24 -4.00 -5.76
N PRO A 61 2.56 -5.31 -5.75
CA PRO A 61 3.09 -6.00 -6.90
C PRO A 61 2.05 -6.11 -8.01
N THR A 62 2.49 -5.85 -9.22
CA THR A 62 1.74 -6.07 -10.45
C THR A 62 2.39 -7.18 -11.22
N SER A 63 1.67 -8.27 -11.45
CA SER A 63 2.10 -9.40 -12.27
C SER A 63 1.95 -9.09 -13.75
N ILE A 64 2.53 -9.92 -14.63
CA ILE A 64 2.25 -9.84 -16.07
C ILE A 64 0.76 -10.14 -16.27
N PRO A 65 -0.06 -9.19 -16.74
CA PRO A 65 -1.48 -9.44 -16.94
C PRO A 65 -1.71 -10.51 -18.00
N GLN A 66 -2.44 -11.56 -17.65
CA GLN A 66 -2.75 -12.67 -18.52
C GLN A 66 -4.21 -12.64 -18.96
N GLU A 67 -5.12 -12.68 -17.99
CA GLU A 67 -6.56 -12.75 -18.19
C GLU A 67 -7.31 -11.88 -17.17
N TRP A 68 -8.63 -12.01 -17.15
CA TRP A 68 -9.51 -11.25 -16.26
C TRP A 68 -9.16 -11.39 -14.77
N ASP A 69 -8.66 -12.55 -14.34
CA ASP A 69 -8.31 -12.78 -12.94
C ASP A 69 -7.10 -11.94 -12.46
N TRP A 70 -6.36 -11.32 -13.37
CA TRP A 70 -5.21 -10.42 -13.05
C TRP A 70 -5.59 -8.95 -12.90
N VAL A 71 -6.88 -8.58 -12.93
CA VAL A 71 -7.33 -7.17 -12.91
C VAL A 71 -6.94 -6.41 -11.63
N SER A 72 -6.64 -7.09 -10.51
CA SER A 72 -6.13 -6.45 -9.29
C SER A 72 -4.60 -6.45 -9.16
N GLY A 73 -3.88 -6.87 -10.22
CA GLY A 73 -2.42 -6.88 -10.28
C GLY A 73 -1.77 -8.13 -9.72
N TYR A 74 -2.22 -8.63 -8.59
CA TYR A 74 -1.73 -9.83 -7.94
C TYR A 74 -2.67 -11.01 -8.18
N HIS A 75 -2.11 -12.14 -8.59
CA HIS A 75 -2.84 -13.41 -8.56
C HIS A 75 -2.01 -14.48 -7.84
N ARG A 76 -2.64 -15.26 -6.97
CA ARG A 76 -1.95 -16.23 -6.10
C ARG A 76 -1.16 -17.30 -6.87
N SER A 77 -1.61 -17.68 -8.06
CA SER A 77 -0.95 -18.70 -8.88
C SER A 77 0.25 -18.16 -9.67
N ASP A 78 0.40 -16.82 -9.75
CA ASP A 78 1.44 -16.17 -10.55
C ASP A 78 2.55 -15.63 -9.64
N SER A 79 3.80 -15.91 -9.99
CA SER A 79 4.97 -15.39 -9.29
C SER A 79 5.70 -14.28 -10.06
N THR A 80 5.18 -13.84 -11.21
CA THR A 80 5.78 -12.72 -11.94
C THR A 80 5.48 -11.38 -11.27
N VAL A 81 6.44 -10.46 -11.33
CA VAL A 81 6.29 -9.06 -10.91
C VAL A 81 6.94 -8.18 -11.98
N ILE A 82 6.15 -7.32 -12.62
CA ILE A 82 6.64 -6.31 -13.57
C ILE A 82 7.04 -5.01 -12.89
N GLY A 83 6.63 -4.83 -11.64
CA GLY A 83 6.92 -3.70 -10.77
C GLY A 83 5.87 -3.54 -9.67
N PHE A 84 5.98 -2.45 -8.95
CA PHE A 84 5.09 -2.07 -7.84
C PHE A 84 4.32 -0.82 -8.23
N SER A 85 3.05 -1.00 -8.58
CA SER A 85 2.15 0.09 -8.99
C SER A 85 1.54 0.75 -7.76
N HIS A 86 1.15 2.03 -7.87
CA HIS A 86 0.68 2.83 -6.73
C HIS A 86 -0.84 2.95 -6.64
N THR A 87 -1.55 2.49 -7.67
CA THR A 87 -3.02 2.48 -7.70
C THR A 87 -3.50 1.09 -8.11
N HIS A 88 -4.51 0.58 -7.37
CA HIS A 88 -5.12 -0.72 -7.64
C HIS A 88 -6.62 -0.66 -7.40
N LEU A 89 -7.37 -1.49 -8.10
CA LEU A 89 -8.74 -1.83 -7.75
C LEU A 89 -8.75 -3.12 -6.93
N SER A 90 -9.71 -3.25 -6.03
CA SER A 90 -9.87 -4.43 -5.18
C SER A 90 -11.34 -4.83 -5.10
N GLY A 91 -11.61 -6.12 -5.28
CA GLY A 91 -12.97 -6.67 -5.21
C GLY A 91 -13.84 -6.35 -6.41
N THR A 92 -13.27 -5.93 -7.54
CA THR A 92 -14.00 -5.61 -8.78
C THR A 92 -13.31 -6.21 -9.99
N GLY A 93 -14.10 -6.60 -10.99
CA GLY A 93 -13.62 -7.19 -12.24
C GLY A 93 -13.28 -6.16 -13.32
N ILE A 94 -12.72 -5.02 -12.95
CA ILE A 94 -12.30 -3.94 -13.85
C ILE A 94 -10.78 -3.91 -13.93
N GLY A 95 -10.22 -3.89 -15.14
CA GLY A 95 -8.78 -3.93 -15.39
C GLY A 95 -8.16 -2.58 -15.70
N ASP A 96 -8.47 -1.58 -14.89
CA ASP A 96 -7.89 -0.23 -14.96
C ASP A 96 -6.83 -0.01 -13.89
N LEU A 97 -6.23 1.16 -13.86
CA LEU A 97 -5.22 1.64 -12.92
C LEU A 97 -3.83 1.03 -13.16
N PHE A 98 -3.10 0.68 -12.10
CA PHE A 98 -1.68 0.33 -12.05
C PHE A 98 -0.79 1.52 -12.45
N ASP A 99 -1.19 2.71 -12.02
CA ASP A 99 -0.44 3.92 -12.32
C ASP A 99 0.89 3.96 -11.58
N VAL A 100 1.88 4.56 -12.24
CA VAL A 100 3.21 4.82 -11.70
C VAL A 100 3.84 3.55 -11.14
N THR A 101 4.14 2.61 -12.05
CA THR A 101 4.80 1.35 -11.68
C THR A 101 6.29 1.57 -11.51
N VAL A 102 6.85 1.11 -10.41
CA VAL A 102 8.26 1.28 -10.05
C VAL A 102 8.91 -0.09 -9.88
N MET A 103 10.03 -0.33 -10.58
CA MET A 103 10.75 -1.61 -10.54
C MET A 103 12.22 -1.42 -10.21
N PRO A 104 12.73 -1.98 -9.10
CA PRO A 104 14.15 -2.04 -8.85
C PRO A 104 14.78 -3.13 -9.72
N VAL A 105 15.88 -2.80 -10.40
CA VAL A 105 16.55 -3.69 -11.35
C VAL A 105 18.06 -3.66 -11.15
N VAL A 106 18.73 -4.71 -11.63
CA VAL A 106 20.20 -4.79 -11.71
C VAL A 106 20.58 -5.22 -13.12
N GLY A 107 21.49 -4.49 -13.75
CA GLY A 107 21.95 -4.75 -15.12
C GLY A 107 21.04 -4.15 -16.20
N GLU A 108 21.23 -4.64 -17.42
CA GLU A 108 20.44 -4.23 -18.58
C GLU A 108 19.05 -4.87 -18.56
N VAL A 109 18.06 -4.13 -19.04
CA VAL A 109 16.66 -4.53 -19.09
C VAL A 109 16.03 -4.17 -20.42
N THR A 110 14.98 -4.88 -20.79
CA THR A 110 14.10 -4.53 -21.91
C THR A 110 12.91 -3.74 -21.36
N TYR A 111 12.69 -2.54 -21.90
CA TYR A 111 11.58 -1.66 -21.48
C TYR A 111 10.28 -2.13 -22.11
N ALA A 112 9.73 -3.17 -21.55
CA ALA A 112 8.47 -3.78 -21.96
C ALA A 112 7.88 -4.56 -20.78
N ARG A 113 6.59 -4.88 -20.87
CA ARG A 113 5.92 -5.79 -19.93
C ARG A 113 6.57 -7.17 -19.91
N GLY A 114 6.87 -7.68 -21.10
CA GLY A 114 7.45 -9.02 -21.30
C GLY A 114 6.42 -10.13 -21.29
N THR A 115 6.93 -11.36 -21.43
CA THR A 115 6.18 -12.62 -21.38
C THR A 115 6.79 -13.55 -20.34
N GLU A 116 5.99 -14.36 -19.68
CA GLU A 116 6.42 -15.22 -18.56
C GLU A 116 7.46 -16.27 -18.97
N ASP A 117 7.43 -16.73 -20.20
CA ASP A 117 8.32 -17.77 -20.73
C ASP A 117 9.70 -17.23 -21.15
N ASP A 118 9.88 -15.90 -21.23
CA ASP A 118 11.14 -15.26 -21.58
C ASP A 118 11.51 -14.15 -20.56
N PRO A 119 12.40 -14.44 -19.58
CA PRO A 119 12.88 -13.44 -18.61
C PRO A 119 13.56 -12.23 -19.22
N SER A 120 14.09 -12.31 -20.43
CA SER A 120 14.76 -11.20 -21.12
C SER A 120 13.80 -10.25 -21.83
N SER A 121 12.54 -10.63 -21.99
CA SER A 121 11.56 -9.93 -22.82
C SER A 121 11.01 -8.64 -22.18
N GLY A 122 11.28 -8.39 -20.90
CA GLY A 122 10.75 -7.21 -20.19
C GLY A 122 11.45 -6.92 -18.86
N LEU A 123 10.83 -6.04 -18.09
CA LEU A 123 11.31 -5.62 -16.75
C LEU A 123 11.09 -6.69 -15.68
N TRP A 124 10.19 -7.60 -15.87
CA TRP A 124 9.68 -8.50 -14.85
C TRP A 124 10.74 -9.40 -14.18
N SER A 125 10.45 -9.81 -12.96
CA SER A 125 11.19 -10.81 -12.20
C SER A 125 10.23 -11.84 -11.62
N TYR A 126 10.71 -13.04 -11.29
CA TYR A 126 9.98 -13.90 -10.37
C TYR A 126 10.11 -13.37 -8.94
N ALA A 127 8.99 -13.41 -8.22
CA ALA A 127 8.93 -13.18 -6.78
C ALA A 127 9.18 -14.49 -6.03
N ASP A 128 10.03 -14.49 -5.01
CA ASP A 128 10.12 -15.61 -4.08
C ASP A 128 8.93 -15.57 -3.10
N ARG A 129 7.82 -16.19 -3.50
CA ARG A 129 6.58 -16.24 -2.71
C ARG A 129 6.72 -16.98 -1.38
N THR A 130 7.79 -17.77 -1.18
CA THR A 130 8.03 -18.48 0.08
C THR A 130 8.55 -17.53 1.17
N ARG A 131 9.13 -16.41 0.77
CA ARG A 131 9.67 -15.35 1.63
C ARG A 131 8.85 -14.06 1.57
N GLU A 132 7.72 -14.09 0.89
CA GLU A 132 6.81 -12.95 0.79
C GLU A 132 6.13 -12.69 2.14
N ILE A 133 6.09 -11.43 2.55
CA ILE A 133 5.40 -10.97 3.76
C ILE A 133 4.30 -10.00 3.33
N VAL A 134 3.06 -10.29 3.73
CA VAL A 134 1.89 -9.47 3.47
C VAL A 134 1.14 -9.24 4.77
N ARG A 135 0.97 -8.00 5.16
CA ARG A 135 0.17 -7.60 6.33
C ARG A 135 -0.41 -6.19 6.11
N PRO A 136 -1.43 -5.78 6.86
CA PRO A 136 -1.95 -4.43 6.73
C PRO A 136 -0.85 -3.37 6.81
N GLY A 137 -0.80 -2.49 5.82
CA GLY A 137 0.19 -1.41 5.75
C GLY A 137 1.61 -1.80 5.37
N TYR A 138 1.88 -3.08 5.08
CA TYR A 138 3.23 -3.52 4.75
C TYR A 138 3.24 -4.68 3.74
N TYR A 139 4.16 -4.60 2.80
CA TYR A 139 4.45 -5.68 1.83
C TYR A 139 5.95 -5.87 1.66
N SER A 140 6.41 -7.11 1.51
CA SER A 140 7.81 -7.43 1.21
C SER A 140 7.93 -8.67 0.33
N VAL A 141 8.85 -8.64 -0.64
CA VAL A 141 9.16 -9.78 -1.49
C VAL A 141 10.58 -9.72 -2.07
N PRO A 142 11.33 -10.83 -2.10
CA PRO A 142 12.56 -10.93 -2.89
C PRO A 142 12.27 -11.13 -4.38
N LEU A 143 12.96 -10.35 -5.22
CA LEU A 143 12.95 -10.44 -6.68
C LEU A 143 14.15 -11.27 -7.16
N THR A 144 13.91 -12.49 -7.63
CA THR A 144 14.98 -13.48 -7.86
C THR A 144 15.91 -13.11 -9.01
N ARG A 145 15.37 -12.48 -10.09
CA ARG A 145 16.15 -12.06 -11.25
C ARG A 145 17.21 -11.01 -10.91
N TYR A 146 16.86 -10.09 -10.04
CA TYR A 146 17.70 -8.94 -9.71
C TYR A 146 18.45 -9.08 -8.41
N GLY A 147 18.13 -10.11 -7.59
CA GLY A 147 18.71 -10.28 -6.26
C GLY A 147 18.34 -9.16 -5.28
N VAL A 148 17.24 -8.44 -5.54
CA VAL A 148 16.76 -7.32 -4.75
C VAL A 148 15.63 -7.77 -3.84
N THR A 149 15.67 -7.38 -2.58
CA THR A 149 14.48 -7.47 -1.71
C THR A 149 13.76 -6.13 -1.75
N ALA A 150 12.48 -6.17 -2.12
CA ALA A 150 11.61 -5.00 -2.16
C ALA A 150 10.65 -5.02 -0.97
N GLU A 151 10.57 -3.90 -0.26
CA GLU A 151 9.67 -3.66 0.87
C GLU A 151 8.90 -2.37 0.64
N MET A 152 7.64 -2.33 1.04
CA MET A 152 6.76 -1.17 0.87
C MET A 152 5.90 -0.95 2.10
N THR A 153 5.67 0.32 2.39
CA THR A 153 4.65 0.83 3.30
C THR A 153 4.04 2.10 2.71
N ALA A 154 3.02 2.67 3.32
CA ALA A 154 2.36 3.85 2.78
C ALA A 154 1.78 4.75 3.86
N THR A 155 1.63 6.04 3.51
CA THR A 155 0.69 6.98 4.10
C THR A 155 -0.56 7.06 3.21
N SER A 156 -1.43 8.03 3.44
CA SER A 156 -2.63 8.18 2.60
C SER A 156 -2.29 8.48 1.13
N ARG A 157 -1.25 9.30 0.87
CA ARG A 157 -0.91 9.79 -0.48
C ARG A 157 0.51 9.47 -0.92
N VAL A 158 1.31 8.83 -0.08
CA VAL A 158 2.71 8.53 -0.37
C VAL A 158 3.02 7.06 -0.13
N GLY A 159 3.56 6.38 -1.14
CA GLY A 159 4.19 5.08 -1.00
C GLY A 159 5.66 5.25 -0.60
N LEU A 160 6.12 4.48 0.37
CA LEU A 160 7.53 4.41 0.76
C LEU A 160 8.08 3.04 0.45
N HIS A 161 9.05 2.99 -0.45
CA HIS A 161 9.76 1.79 -0.84
C HIS A 161 11.11 1.72 -0.14
N ARG A 162 11.53 0.51 0.19
CA ARG A 162 12.89 0.18 0.59
C ARG A 162 13.38 -0.98 -0.26
N TYR A 163 14.43 -0.74 -1.03
CA TYR A 163 15.05 -1.75 -1.89
C TYR A 163 16.42 -2.11 -1.33
N THR A 164 16.60 -3.36 -0.94
CA THR A 164 17.89 -3.90 -0.52
C THR A 164 18.58 -4.53 -1.72
N PHE A 165 19.65 -3.89 -2.20
CA PHE A 165 20.39 -4.29 -3.40
C PHE A 165 21.60 -5.16 -3.08
N PRO A 166 22.02 -6.04 -4.00
CA PRO A 166 23.36 -6.62 -4.00
C PRO A 166 24.40 -5.56 -4.38
N ALA A 167 25.68 -5.86 -4.22
CA ALA A 167 26.76 -5.03 -4.76
C ALA A 167 26.68 -4.95 -6.30
N SER A 168 26.57 -3.76 -6.87
CA SER A 168 26.44 -3.56 -8.31
C SER A 168 26.73 -2.12 -8.72
N ASP A 169 27.43 -1.97 -9.87
CA ASP A 169 27.56 -0.68 -10.55
C ASP A 169 26.42 -0.42 -11.57
N ALA A 170 25.47 -1.35 -11.66
CA ALA A 170 24.36 -1.30 -12.61
C ALA A 170 22.99 -1.43 -11.92
N ALA A 171 22.92 -1.09 -10.61
CA ALA A 171 21.67 -1.00 -9.90
C ALA A 171 20.84 0.19 -10.41
N ALA A 172 19.52 0.02 -10.52
CA ALA A 172 18.66 1.11 -10.95
C ALA A 172 17.23 0.95 -10.42
N VAL A 173 16.48 2.04 -10.48
CA VAL A 173 15.03 2.07 -10.28
C VAL A 173 14.41 2.58 -11.58
N VAL A 174 13.49 1.78 -12.14
CA VAL A 174 12.78 2.10 -13.38
C VAL A 174 11.35 2.50 -13.04
N PHE A 175 10.92 3.61 -13.60
CA PHE A 175 9.53 4.04 -13.63
C PHE A 175 8.91 3.64 -14.96
N ASP A 176 7.77 2.98 -14.91
CA ASP A 176 6.99 2.55 -16.07
C ASP A 176 5.64 3.29 -16.04
N LEU A 177 5.41 4.15 -17.02
CA LEU A 177 4.15 4.87 -17.22
C LEU A 177 3.36 4.32 -18.44
N GLU A 178 3.93 3.37 -19.19
CA GLU A 178 3.27 2.75 -20.35
C GLU A 178 2.24 1.71 -19.91
N ASN A 179 2.69 0.79 -19.03
CA ASN A 179 1.88 -0.36 -18.66
C ASN A 179 0.89 -0.01 -17.56
N GLY A 180 -0.39 -0.24 -17.83
CA GLY A 180 -1.48 -0.10 -16.88
C GLY A 180 -2.14 -1.45 -16.60
N GLY A 181 -3.37 -1.42 -16.09
CA GLY A 181 -4.23 -2.58 -15.89
C GLY A 181 -4.51 -3.32 -17.19
N CYS A 182 -5.28 -4.41 -17.12
CA CYS A 182 -5.46 -5.35 -18.24
C CYS A 182 -5.91 -4.66 -19.54
N TRP A 183 -6.72 -3.63 -19.46
CA TRP A 183 -7.19 -2.85 -20.63
C TRP A 183 -7.05 -1.33 -20.48
N ASP A 184 -6.41 -0.87 -19.43
CA ASP A 184 -5.97 0.53 -19.29
C ASP A 184 -4.87 0.85 -20.28
N LYS A 185 -4.94 2.01 -20.94
CA LYS A 185 -3.97 2.46 -21.95
C LYS A 185 -3.52 3.88 -21.64
N ALA A 186 -2.21 4.07 -21.53
CA ALA A 186 -1.63 5.39 -21.41
C ALA A 186 -1.93 6.21 -22.66
N THR A 187 -2.40 7.45 -22.47
CA THR A 187 -2.72 8.40 -23.54
C THR A 187 -1.75 9.59 -23.58
N ASP A 188 -1.21 9.96 -22.42
CA ASP A 188 -0.17 10.98 -22.29
C ASP A 188 0.66 10.69 -21.03
N THR A 189 1.97 10.80 -21.15
CA THR A 189 2.91 10.55 -20.07
C THR A 189 4.06 11.53 -20.13
N GLY A 190 4.73 11.78 -19.02
CA GLY A 190 5.92 12.61 -19.01
C GLY A 190 6.66 12.59 -17.70
N PHE A 191 7.94 12.94 -17.79
CA PHE A 191 8.85 13.02 -16.66
C PHE A 191 9.49 14.40 -16.54
N ARG A 192 9.74 14.79 -15.30
CA ARG A 192 10.61 15.90 -14.90
C ARG A 192 11.59 15.35 -13.88
N PHE A 193 12.79 15.90 -13.84
CA PHE A 193 13.81 15.53 -12.85
C PHE A 193 14.49 16.77 -12.32
N SER A 194 14.95 16.69 -11.08
CA SER A 194 15.61 17.80 -10.39
C SER A 194 17.10 17.90 -10.71
N ASP A 195 17.63 19.11 -10.66
CA ASP A 195 19.06 19.38 -10.92
C ASP A 195 19.99 18.70 -9.91
N ASP A 196 19.52 18.46 -8.68
CA ASP A 196 20.27 17.78 -7.62
C ASP A 196 20.27 16.25 -7.74
N SER A 197 19.62 15.71 -8.76
CA SER A 197 19.53 14.27 -9.03
C SER A 197 18.91 13.45 -7.90
N THR A 198 17.98 14.02 -7.13
CA THR A 198 17.28 13.33 -6.05
C THR A 198 15.80 13.12 -6.31
N ARG A 199 15.21 13.79 -7.32
CA ARG A 199 13.77 13.77 -7.55
C ARG A 199 13.42 13.49 -9.01
N ILE A 200 12.34 12.72 -9.18
CA ILE A 200 11.65 12.47 -10.45
C ILE A 200 10.17 12.81 -10.21
N SER A 201 9.58 13.58 -11.08
CA SER A 201 8.15 13.82 -11.04
C SER A 201 7.55 13.68 -12.45
N GLY A 202 6.22 13.64 -12.55
CA GLY A 202 5.60 13.48 -13.86
C GLY A 202 4.11 13.22 -13.78
N TRP A 203 3.58 12.70 -14.88
CA TRP A 203 2.16 12.39 -15.00
C TRP A 203 1.94 11.17 -15.88
N ARG A 204 0.80 10.53 -15.64
CA ARG A 204 0.24 9.48 -16.47
C ARG A 204 -1.23 9.75 -16.68
N TYR A 205 -1.63 9.98 -17.91
CA TYR A 205 -3.03 10.03 -18.34
C TYR A 205 -3.36 8.73 -19.03
N SER A 206 -4.54 8.21 -18.80
CA SER A 206 -4.94 6.93 -19.36
C SER A 206 -6.44 6.89 -19.69
N THR A 207 -6.80 5.88 -20.45
CA THR A 207 -8.17 5.55 -20.78
C THR A 207 -8.36 4.04 -20.71
N GLY A 208 -9.51 3.62 -20.20
CA GLY A 208 -9.92 2.24 -20.07
C GLY A 208 -11.43 2.22 -19.82
N TRP A 209 -11.85 1.64 -18.73
CA TRP A 209 -13.21 1.79 -18.21
C TRP A 209 -13.45 3.24 -17.79
N ALA A 210 -12.48 3.87 -17.13
CA ALA A 210 -12.44 5.31 -16.95
C ALA A 210 -12.06 5.99 -18.28
N ARG A 211 -12.84 6.98 -18.73
CA ARG A 211 -12.65 7.65 -20.03
C ARG A 211 -11.45 8.56 -20.09
N ASP A 212 -11.14 9.23 -18.97
CA ASP A 212 -10.04 10.17 -18.81
C ASP A 212 -9.57 10.12 -17.36
N GLN A 213 -8.55 9.29 -17.11
CA GLN A 213 -7.89 9.22 -15.82
C GLN A 213 -6.59 10.02 -15.88
N ARG A 214 -6.30 10.75 -14.81
CA ARG A 214 -5.07 11.54 -14.68
C ARG A 214 -4.49 11.35 -13.31
N VAL A 215 -3.24 10.90 -13.30
CA VAL A 215 -2.44 10.75 -12.08
C VAL A 215 -1.15 11.53 -12.28
N TYR A 216 -0.84 12.35 -11.30
CA TYR A 216 0.42 13.06 -11.19
C TYR A 216 1.22 12.46 -10.04
N PHE A 217 2.54 12.47 -10.15
CA PHE A 217 3.40 11.93 -9.11
C PHE A 217 4.64 12.79 -8.85
N ALA A 218 5.16 12.66 -7.63
CA ALA A 218 6.48 13.15 -7.23
C ALA A 218 7.20 12.05 -6.46
N ALA A 219 8.39 11.68 -6.94
CA ALA A 219 9.25 10.71 -6.31
C ALA A 219 10.53 11.36 -5.80
N GLU A 220 10.99 10.93 -4.61
CA GLU A 220 12.24 11.37 -4.01
C GLU A 220 13.06 10.14 -3.59
N PHE A 221 14.39 10.21 -3.80
CA PHE A 221 15.33 9.14 -3.49
C PHE A 221 16.21 9.53 -2.30
N SER A 222 16.49 8.56 -1.43
CA SER A 222 17.34 8.77 -0.23
C SER A 222 18.80 9.04 -0.56
N LYS A 223 19.22 8.85 -1.81
CA LYS A 223 20.53 9.23 -2.32
C LYS A 223 20.43 9.69 -3.78
N PRO A 224 21.29 10.60 -4.23
CA PRO A 224 21.30 11.05 -5.62
C PRO A 224 21.57 9.90 -6.59
N PHE A 225 20.86 9.87 -7.71
CA PHE A 225 21.17 8.95 -8.80
C PHE A 225 22.40 9.45 -9.59
N ALA A 226 23.25 8.51 -9.99
CA ALA A 226 24.47 8.81 -10.75
C ALA A 226 24.18 9.17 -12.22
N LYS A 227 23.07 8.61 -12.75
CA LYS A 227 22.61 8.82 -14.12
C LYS A 227 21.09 8.74 -14.17
N PHE A 228 20.50 9.57 -15.02
CA PHE A 228 19.09 9.52 -15.36
C PHE A 228 18.92 9.36 -16.87
N GLU A 229 18.03 8.47 -17.28
CA GLU A 229 17.73 8.21 -18.69
C GLU A 229 16.21 8.04 -18.86
N THR A 230 15.69 8.52 -20.00
CA THR A 230 14.31 8.26 -20.40
C THR A 230 14.29 7.46 -21.68
N VAL A 231 13.31 6.55 -21.82
CA VAL A 231 13.01 5.87 -23.08
C VAL A 231 11.66 6.40 -23.57
N GLY A 232 11.75 7.37 -24.45
CA GLY A 232 10.61 8.21 -24.81
C GLY A 232 10.09 8.99 -23.61
N ASP A 233 8.78 9.13 -23.54
CA ASP A 233 8.03 9.74 -22.45
C ASP A 233 7.43 8.69 -21.47
N LYS A 234 7.72 7.41 -21.68
CA LYS A 234 7.04 6.28 -21.04
C LYS A 234 7.84 5.59 -19.95
N TYR A 235 9.16 5.59 -20.04
CA TYR A 235 10.04 4.97 -19.06
C TYR A 235 11.12 5.94 -18.61
N ALA A 236 11.45 5.87 -17.34
CA ALA A 236 12.58 6.58 -16.76
C ALA A 236 13.42 5.61 -15.93
N ARG A 237 14.76 5.76 -16.00
CA ARG A 237 15.71 4.95 -15.25
C ARG A 237 16.63 5.87 -14.43
N ALA A 238 16.60 5.71 -13.13
CA ALA A 238 17.57 6.31 -12.20
C ALA A 238 18.59 5.22 -11.80
N SER A 239 19.88 5.45 -12.11
CA SER A 239 20.94 4.46 -11.92
C SER A 239 21.81 4.80 -10.71
N PHE A 240 22.27 3.76 -10.01
CA PHE A 240 23.05 3.86 -8.78
C PHE A 240 24.21 2.86 -8.80
N SER A 241 25.29 3.13 -8.06
CA SER A 241 26.22 2.10 -7.60
C SER A 241 25.83 1.71 -6.19
N THR A 242 25.80 0.41 -5.89
CA THR A 242 25.39 -0.13 -4.59
C THR A 242 26.44 -1.09 -4.03
N THR A 243 26.55 -1.12 -2.72
CA THR A 243 27.27 -2.14 -1.97
C THR A 243 26.33 -3.28 -1.59
N ASP A 244 26.89 -4.42 -1.18
CA ASP A 244 26.06 -5.57 -0.79
C ASP A 244 25.20 -5.27 0.45
N GLY A 245 23.90 -5.50 0.33
CA GLY A 245 22.93 -5.18 1.38
C GLY A 245 22.57 -3.70 1.52
N GLU A 246 23.02 -2.83 0.59
CA GLU A 246 22.69 -1.41 0.63
C GLU A 246 21.19 -1.19 0.42
N GLN A 247 20.60 -0.36 1.28
CA GLN A 247 19.20 0.01 1.23
C GLN A 247 19.03 1.37 0.54
N LEU A 248 18.24 1.39 -0.53
CA LEU A 248 17.77 2.61 -1.18
C LEU A 248 16.31 2.81 -0.83
N LEU A 249 15.97 3.97 -0.27
CA LEU A 249 14.58 4.35 -0.05
C LEU A 249 14.10 5.26 -1.19
N VAL A 250 12.84 5.06 -1.55
CA VAL A 250 12.15 5.85 -2.57
C VAL A 250 10.76 6.20 -2.06
N LYS A 251 10.46 7.48 -2.00
CA LYS A 251 9.10 7.99 -1.74
C LYS A 251 8.43 8.25 -3.07
N VAL A 252 7.16 7.90 -3.20
CA VAL A 252 6.35 8.21 -4.38
C VAL A 252 5.00 8.74 -3.93
N ALA A 253 4.78 10.02 -4.07
CA ALA A 253 3.51 10.67 -3.77
C ALA A 253 2.66 10.78 -5.03
N LEU A 254 1.34 10.68 -4.86
CA LEU A 254 0.35 10.87 -5.92
C LEU A 254 -0.48 12.13 -5.69
N SER A 255 -1.02 12.68 -6.79
CA SER A 255 -2.05 13.73 -6.80
C SER A 255 -3.01 13.49 -7.97
N PRO A 256 -4.32 13.73 -7.78
CA PRO A 256 -5.27 13.75 -8.89
C PRO A 256 -5.31 15.10 -9.63
N VAL A 257 -4.50 16.08 -9.20
CA VAL A 257 -4.61 17.49 -9.61
C VAL A 257 -3.41 17.95 -10.41
N SER A 258 -2.20 17.83 -9.86
CA SER A 258 -0.96 18.32 -10.48
C SER A 258 0.30 17.70 -9.89
N VAL A 259 1.44 17.89 -10.56
CA VAL A 259 2.76 17.52 -10.05
C VAL A 259 3.06 18.28 -8.76
N GLU A 260 2.75 19.55 -8.70
CA GLU A 260 2.94 20.42 -7.54
C GLU A 260 2.06 19.96 -6.35
N GLY A 261 0.86 19.42 -6.64
CA GLY A 261 0.00 18.75 -5.67
C GLY A 261 0.67 17.52 -5.08
N ALA A 262 1.28 16.65 -5.91
CA ALA A 262 2.02 15.48 -5.46
C ALA A 262 3.25 15.86 -4.62
N GLU A 263 4.01 16.90 -4.99
CA GLU A 263 5.12 17.43 -4.20
C GLU A 263 4.65 17.95 -2.83
N THR A 264 3.50 18.64 -2.80
CA THR A 264 2.89 19.12 -1.55
C THR A 264 2.46 17.96 -0.66
N ASN A 265 1.84 16.94 -1.23
CA ASN A 265 1.43 15.73 -0.51
C ASN A 265 2.65 15.01 0.09
N LEU A 266 3.73 14.87 -0.70
CA LEU A 266 4.98 14.25 -0.24
C LEU A 266 5.58 14.99 0.97
N ALA A 267 5.72 16.31 0.85
CA ALA A 267 6.30 17.13 1.91
C ALA A 267 5.45 17.15 3.19
N ALA A 268 4.12 17.08 3.05
CA ALA A 268 3.21 17.12 4.18
C ALA A 268 3.09 15.79 4.92
N GLU A 269 3.06 14.66 4.19
CA GLU A 269 2.78 13.35 4.80
C GLU A 269 4.04 12.56 5.16
N LEU A 270 5.14 12.75 4.42
CA LEU A 270 6.36 11.97 4.62
C LEU A 270 7.64 12.80 4.47
N PRO A 271 7.87 13.80 5.34
CA PRO A 271 9.10 14.60 5.29
C PRO A 271 10.35 13.78 5.62
N GLU A 272 10.25 12.82 6.54
CA GLU A 272 11.39 12.06 7.06
C GLU A 272 11.60 10.73 6.30
N TRP A 273 12.81 10.14 6.46
CA TRP A 273 13.22 8.87 5.86
C TRP A 273 13.16 7.70 6.87
N ASP A 274 12.11 7.60 7.67
CA ASP A 274 11.94 6.54 8.66
C ASP A 274 10.92 5.50 8.18
N PHE A 275 11.44 4.42 7.60
CA PHE A 275 10.61 3.33 7.07
C PHE A 275 9.86 2.59 8.17
N GLU A 276 10.53 2.29 9.29
CA GLU A 276 9.94 1.55 10.40
C GLU A 276 8.84 2.37 11.09
N ALA A 277 9.06 3.66 11.33
CA ALA A 277 8.04 4.52 11.89
C ALA A 277 6.83 4.66 10.97
N THR A 278 7.05 4.74 9.65
CA THR A 278 5.97 4.80 8.66
C THR A 278 5.17 3.49 8.63
N ALA A 279 5.84 2.34 8.63
CA ALA A 279 5.19 1.03 8.67
C ALA A 279 4.39 0.82 9.96
N ALA A 280 4.94 1.23 11.10
CA ALA A 280 4.24 1.18 12.39
C ALA A 280 3.02 2.10 12.42
N ALA A 281 3.10 3.29 11.81
CA ALA A 281 1.97 4.20 11.71
C ALA A 281 0.85 3.64 10.80
N ALA A 282 1.21 2.98 9.70
CA ALA A 282 0.25 2.31 8.81
C ALA A 282 -0.45 1.13 9.52
N ASP A 283 0.31 0.29 10.24
CA ASP A 283 -0.25 -0.81 11.04
C ASP A 283 -1.20 -0.27 12.12
N LYS A 284 -0.79 0.80 12.82
CA LYS A 284 -1.64 1.46 13.81
C LYS A 284 -2.93 1.99 13.20
N ALA A 285 -2.87 2.64 12.04
CA ALA A 285 -4.06 3.16 11.36
C ALA A 285 -5.05 2.02 11.03
N TRP A 286 -4.55 0.88 10.56
CA TRP A 286 -5.36 -0.31 10.35
C TRP A 286 -5.92 -0.87 11.65
N ASN A 287 -5.11 -0.94 12.70
CA ASN A 287 -5.55 -1.46 13.99
C ASN A 287 -6.66 -0.58 14.61
N ASP A 288 -6.54 0.74 14.49
CA ASP A 288 -7.55 1.68 14.98
C ASP A 288 -8.90 1.46 14.29
N GLU A 289 -8.91 1.23 12.97
CA GLU A 289 -10.13 0.94 12.20
C GLU A 289 -10.72 -0.43 12.54
N LEU A 290 -9.91 -1.47 12.54
CA LEU A 290 -10.35 -2.84 12.83
C LEU A 290 -10.89 -2.99 14.25
N SER A 291 -10.34 -2.23 15.21
CA SER A 291 -10.74 -2.26 16.62
C SER A 291 -12.14 -1.70 16.89
N LYS A 292 -12.75 -1.02 15.91
CA LYS A 292 -14.14 -0.50 16.01
C LYS A 292 -15.16 -1.64 16.14
N VAL A 293 -14.82 -2.84 15.65
CA VAL A 293 -15.68 -4.02 15.78
C VAL A 293 -14.91 -5.12 16.50
N LYS A 294 -15.46 -5.59 17.63
CA LYS A 294 -14.88 -6.65 18.43
C LYS A 294 -15.81 -7.85 18.44
N ILE A 295 -15.35 -8.99 17.91
CA ILE A 295 -16.08 -10.23 17.96
C ILE A 295 -15.59 -11.09 19.13
N ALA A 296 -16.52 -11.74 19.84
CA ALA A 296 -16.21 -12.65 20.93
C ALA A 296 -16.29 -14.09 20.42
N THR A 297 -15.17 -14.70 20.13
CA THR A 297 -15.05 -16.11 19.72
C THR A 297 -13.66 -16.64 20.04
N GLU A 298 -13.55 -17.92 20.36
CA GLU A 298 -12.28 -18.63 20.50
C GLU A 298 -11.80 -19.23 19.15
N ASP A 299 -12.61 -19.15 18.10
CA ASP A 299 -12.27 -19.65 16.77
C ASP A 299 -11.36 -18.64 16.04
N GLU A 300 -10.07 -18.92 15.99
CA GLU A 300 -9.07 -18.11 15.31
C GLU A 300 -9.31 -18.04 13.78
N THR A 301 -9.91 -19.07 13.19
CA THR A 301 -10.28 -19.05 11.77
C THR A 301 -11.43 -18.07 11.52
N ALA A 302 -12.44 -18.07 12.38
CA ALA A 302 -13.54 -17.11 12.31
C ALA A 302 -13.05 -15.67 12.49
N LYS A 303 -12.13 -15.43 13.44
CA LYS A 303 -11.49 -14.11 13.62
C LYS A 303 -10.75 -13.68 12.34
N ARG A 304 -9.93 -14.57 11.77
CA ARG A 304 -9.19 -14.28 10.53
C ARG A 304 -10.12 -13.92 9.37
N ILE A 305 -11.16 -14.71 9.14
CA ILE A 305 -12.13 -14.45 8.09
C ILE A 305 -12.82 -13.11 8.32
N PHE A 306 -13.28 -12.86 9.55
CA PHE A 306 -13.99 -11.63 9.90
C PHE A 306 -13.13 -10.38 9.71
N TYR A 307 -11.93 -10.33 10.33
CA TYR A 307 -11.07 -9.15 10.25
C TYR A 307 -10.48 -8.94 8.87
N THR A 308 -10.23 -10.01 8.10
CA THR A 308 -9.83 -9.87 6.70
C THR A 308 -10.97 -9.31 5.85
N ALA A 309 -12.20 -9.78 6.04
CA ALA A 309 -13.35 -9.20 5.34
C ALA A 309 -13.57 -7.73 5.70
N LEU A 310 -13.45 -7.38 6.99
CA LEU A 310 -13.54 -5.99 7.44
C LEU A 310 -12.42 -5.12 6.84
N TYR A 311 -11.18 -5.60 6.81
CA TYR A 311 -10.05 -4.95 6.13
C TYR A 311 -10.37 -4.65 4.66
N HIS A 312 -10.87 -5.64 3.90
CA HIS A 312 -11.20 -5.47 2.50
C HIS A 312 -12.28 -4.39 2.25
N THR A 313 -13.20 -4.16 3.20
CA THR A 313 -14.22 -3.11 3.05
C THR A 313 -13.66 -1.69 3.12
N MET A 314 -12.41 -1.51 3.57
CA MET A 314 -11.76 -0.23 3.76
C MET A 314 -10.56 0.01 2.80
N VAL A 315 -10.37 -0.89 1.82
CA VAL A 315 -9.42 -0.67 0.71
C VAL A 315 -9.97 0.34 -0.28
N ALA A 316 -11.29 0.35 -0.50
CA ALA A 316 -12.01 1.30 -1.34
C ALA A 316 -13.31 1.76 -0.63
N PRO A 317 -13.77 3.01 -0.89
CA PRO A 317 -13.23 4.04 -1.79
C PRO A 317 -11.91 4.60 -1.29
N SER A 318 -11.09 5.14 -2.19
CA SER A 318 -9.81 5.75 -1.84
C SER A 318 -9.94 7.28 -1.75
N VAL A 319 -9.16 7.91 -0.88
CA VAL A 319 -8.99 9.37 -0.87
C VAL A 319 -8.64 9.83 -2.29
N PHE A 320 -9.30 10.89 -2.75
CA PHE A 320 -9.10 11.45 -4.08
C PHE A 320 -9.05 12.98 -4.02
N CYS A 321 -8.17 13.50 -3.18
CA CYS A 321 -7.86 14.92 -3.01
C CYS A 321 -6.47 15.08 -2.43
N ASP A 322 -5.86 16.22 -2.71
CA ASP A 322 -4.60 16.65 -2.12
C ASP A 322 -4.77 17.09 -0.67
N VAL A 323 -3.68 17.18 0.09
CA VAL A 323 -3.70 17.62 1.51
C VAL A 323 -4.27 19.02 1.70
N ASN A 324 -4.21 19.88 0.66
CA ASN A 324 -4.78 21.23 0.68
C ASN A 324 -6.28 21.27 0.33
N GLY A 325 -6.91 20.11 0.05
CA GLY A 325 -8.31 19.96 -0.32
C GLY A 325 -8.62 20.15 -1.81
N ASP A 326 -7.61 20.24 -2.67
CA ASP A 326 -7.81 20.25 -4.12
C ASP A 326 -8.13 18.83 -4.64
N TYR A 327 -9.10 18.71 -5.53
CA TYR A 327 -9.47 17.44 -6.14
C TYR A 327 -10.01 17.65 -7.58
N ARG A 328 -9.92 16.60 -8.38
CA ARG A 328 -10.55 16.56 -9.70
C ARG A 328 -11.94 15.96 -9.58
N GLY A 329 -12.96 16.73 -9.94
CA GLY A 329 -14.37 16.33 -9.86
C GLY A 329 -14.79 15.36 -10.98
N SER A 330 -16.02 14.85 -10.88
CA SER A 330 -16.63 14.01 -11.92
C SER A 330 -16.95 14.77 -13.21
N ASP A 331 -16.92 16.09 -13.15
CA ASP A 331 -16.99 17.02 -14.29
C ASP A 331 -15.64 17.24 -14.98
N TYR A 332 -14.58 16.57 -14.45
CA TYR A 332 -13.19 16.69 -14.87
C TYR A 332 -12.51 18.03 -14.56
N GLU A 333 -13.18 18.92 -13.84
CA GLU A 333 -12.63 20.20 -13.39
C GLU A 333 -11.94 20.05 -12.02
N ILE A 334 -11.03 21.00 -11.73
CA ILE A 334 -10.36 21.07 -10.45
C ILE A 334 -11.18 21.92 -9.49
N HIS A 335 -11.49 21.34 -8.35
CA HIS A 335 -12.23 21.98 -7.26
C HIS A 335 -11.38 22.05 -6.01
N ARG A 336 -11.72 23.00 -5.13
CA ARG A 336 -11.15 23.11 -3.79
C ARG A 336 -12.27 23.04 -2.76
N ALA A 337 -12.16 22.10 -1.85
CA ALA A 337 -13.12 21.92 -0.77
C ALA A 337 -12.40 21.71 0.57
N PRO A 338 -11.87 22.82 1.16
CA PRO A 338 -11.34 22.74 2.52
C PRO A 338 -12.49 22.43 3.48
N GLY A 339 -12.39 21.31 4.19
CA GLY A 339 -13.39 20.93 5.19
C GLY A 339 -14.11 19.61 4.93
N PHE A 340 -13.92 18.99 3.75
CA PHE A 340 -14.27 17.57 3.57
C PHE A 340 -13.20 16.82 2.77
N THR A 341 -13.14 15.49 2.95
CA THR A 341 -12.29 14.61 2.16
C THR A 341 -13.07 14.10 0.97
N ASN A 342 -12.55 14.34 -0.24
CA ASN A 342 -13.12 13.74 -1.45
C ASN A 342 -12.57 12.32 -1.62
N TYR A 343 -13.45 11.40 -2.02
CA TYR A 343 -13.12 10.00 -2.28
C TYR A 343 -13.41 9.64 -3.73
N THR A 344 -12.78 8.57 -4.22
CA THR A 344 -13.08 7.99 -5.53
C THR A 344 -14.53 7.55 -5.61
N THR A 345 -15.09 7.60 -6.83
CA THR A 345 -16.34 6.88 -7.11
C THR A 345 -16.11 5.38 -7.09
N PHE A 346 -17.14 4.62 -6.74
CA PHE A 346 -17.12 3.16 -6.78
C PHE A 346 -18.53 2.65 -7.08
N SER A 347 -18.63 1.37 -7.42
CA SER A 347 -19.89 0.80 -7.91
C SER A 347 -20.94 0.71 -6.79
N LEU A 348 -21.98 1.52 -6.86
CA LEU A 348 -23.13 1.42 -5.95
C LEU A 348 -23.89 0.11 -6.11
N TRP A 349 -23.86 -0.47 -7.29
CA TRP A 349 -24.46 -1.77 -7.59
C TRP A 349 -23.91 -2.88 -6.66
N ASP A 350 -22.61 -2.85 -6.38
CA ASP A 350 -21.95 -3.84 -5.52
C ASP A 350 -22.09 -3.51 -4.03
N THR A 351 -22.09 -2.22 -3.67
CA THR A 351 -21.88 -1.76 -2.28
C THR A 351 -23.15 -1.40 -1.52
N TYR A 352 -24.28 -1.11 -2.20
CA TYR A 352 -25.48 -0.58 -1.56
C TYR A 352 -26.11 -1.51 -0.53
N ARG A 353 -25.95 -2.84 -0.68
CA ARG A 353 -26.60 -3.84 0.18
C ARG A 353 -25.98 -3.97 1.56
N ALA A 354 -24.65 -3.89 1.65
CA ALA A 354 -23.94 -4.17 2.88
C ALA A 354 -22.85 -3.16 3.19
N ALA A 355 -21.93 -2.84 2.26
CA ALA A 355 -20.80 -1.95 2.54
C ALA A 355 -21.27 -0.53 2.91
N MET A 356 -22.24 0.05 2.19
CA MET A 356 -22.79 1.37 2.53
C MET A 356 -23.45 1.41 3.91
N PRO A 357 -24.40 0.51 4.24
CA PRO A 357 -24.94 0.42 5.61
C PRO A 357 -23.86 0.21 6.67
N LEU A 358 -22.85 -0.63 6.42
CA LEU A 358 -21.75 -0.85 7.36
C LEU A 358 -20.98 0.45 7.62
N MET A 359 -20.65 1.23 6.56
CA MET A 359 -19.93 2.49 6.70
C MET A 359 -20.72 3.53 7.50
N THR A 360 -22.06 3.57 7.40
CA THR A 360 -22.87 4.48 8.23
C THR A 360 -22.87 4.12 9.71
N ILE A 361 -22.47 2.89 10.07
CA ILE A 361 -22.32 2.45 11.45
C ILE A 361 -20.90 2.73 11.95
N LEU A 362 -19.89 2.46 11.13
CA LEU A 362 -18.47 2.56 11.52
C LEU A 362 -17.93 4.00 11.41
N HIS A 363 -18.51 4.80 10.52
CA HIS A 363 -18.11 6.18 10.20
C HIS A 363 -19.35 7.06 10.08
N PRO A 364 -20.08 7.32 11.21
CA PRO A 364 -21.33 8.09 11.23
C PRO A 364 -21.13 9.56 10.88
#